data_220405effceb47d2e2442fd736c6e095
#
_entry.id   220405effceb47d2e2442fd736c6e095
#
_cell.length_a   1.000
_cell.length_b   1.000
_cell.length_c   1.000
_cell.angle_alpha   90.00
_cell.angle_beta   90.00
_cell.angle_gamma   90.00
#
_symmetry.space_group_name_H-M   'P 1'
#
loop_
_entity.id
_entity.type
_entity.pdbx_description
1 polymer ?
#
loop_
_entity_poly.entity_id
_entity_poly.type
_entity_poly.pdbx_seq_one_letter_code
_entity_poly.pdbx_strand_id
1 'polypeptide(L)'
;MLTPLLISLNVPFCPKRCDYCDKGCDVIGDLALLDRYADALTREVRASARQFDDCQVQAVWIGGGIAGHLFDEKLGELLRDMRGWFPFAEGAEITLKVHPGMVSTETLTAMRRGGITRLSIDYATANAFECEPLGRFLPPSAMDVTHMVLANTPVCRSFDVLTCLPAQTPGTIVQTLEQTLGYGARHIHLMPLRIVPGTTFGEGWAKENARSTSLRRRLPDEREREAIHAAAGAWLREHDFSEYLPGQYAQPGWESTYLRLESEGCAQLSFGAGAVSRMDGLLSRNIRSVRDYCCFSPAPEKLTQSVCPMP
;
A
#
# COMPACT_ATOMS: atom_id res chain seq x y z
N MET A 1 -13.35 25.83 -12.02
CA MET A 1 -13.38 24.51 -11.35
C MET A 1 -11.99 24.28 -10.79
N LEU A 2 -11.88 23.76 -9.56
CA LEU A 2 -10.58 23.44 -8.97
C LEU A 2 -9.96 22.25 -9.70
N THR A 3 -8.64 22.23 -9.83
CA THR A 3 -7.89 21.15 -10.49
C THR A 3 -7.87 19.91 -9.57
N PRO A 4 -8.21 18.69 -10.07
CA PRO A 4 -8.16 17.49 -9.25
C PRO A 4 -6.72 17.18 -8.83
N LEU A 5 -6.55 16.82 -7.56
CA LEU A 5 -5.26 16.51 -6.94
C LEU A 5 -5.33 15.19 -6.18
N LEU A 6 -4.30 14.37 -6.33
CA LEU A 6 -4.03 13.21 -5.46
C LEU A 6 -2.96 13.57 -4.45
N ILE A 7 -3.11 13.08 -3.22
CA ILE A 7 -2.07 13.17 -2.21
C ILE A 7 -1.59 11.77 -1.82
N SER A 8 -0.27 11.58 -1.71
CA SER A 8 0.32 10.36 -1.19
C SER A 8 1.20 10.67 0.02
N LEU A 9 0.97 9.97 1.13
CA LEU A 9 1.82 10.02 2.31
C LEU A 9 2.67 8.74 2.36
N ASN A 10 3.96 8.88 2.13
CA ASN A 10 4.89 7.75 2.19
C ASN A 10 5.36 7.53 3.62
N VAL A 11 5.08 6.34 4.15
CA VAL A 11 5.45 5.89 5.51
C VAL A 11 6.36 4.67 5.36
N PRO A 12 7.68 4.86 5.17
CA PRO A 12 8.59 3.81 4.76
C PRO A 12 9.09 2.94 5.94
N PHE A 13 8.19 2.46 6.78
CA PHE A 13 8.52 1.63 7.93
C PHE A 13 7.83 0.27 7.87
N CYS A 14 8.58 -0.78 8.21
CA CYS A 14 8.04 -2.15 8.33
C CYS A 14 8.59 -2.80 9.60
N PRO A 15 7.82 -3.68 10.29
CA PRO A 15 8.33 -4.44 11.43
C PRO A 15 9.42 -5.42 11.02
N LYS A 16 9.31 -5.95 9.80
CA LYS A 16 10.29 -6.83 9.16
C LYS A 16 10.24 -6.58 7.65
N ARG A 17 11.40 -6.61 7.01
CA ARG A 17 11.50 -6.54 5.56
C ARG A 17 11.21 -7.92 4.96
N CYS A 18 10.25 -8.01 4.05
CA CYS A 18 10.02 -9.21 3.26
C CYS A 18 11.15 -9.41 2.25
N ASP A 19 11.53 -10.66 1.98
CA ASP A 19 12.70 -10.99 1.16
C ASP A 19 12.55 -10.57 -0.32
N TYR A 20 11.32 -10.39 -0.81
CA TYR A 20 11.01 -9.94 -2.18
C TYR A 20 10.83 -8.42 -2.32
N CYS A 21 10.83 -7.68 -1.20
CA CYS A 21 10.45 -6.27 -1.19
C CYS A 21 11.57 -5.37 -1.74
N ASP A 22 11.28 -4.63 -2.80
CA ASP A 22 12.16 -3.63 -3.42
C ASP A 22 11.94 -2.21 -2.86
N LYS A 23 10.94 -2.03 -2.01
CA LYS A 23 10.69 -0.75 -1.34
C LYS A 23 11.77 -0.50 -0.29
N GLY A 24 12.36 0.67 -0.31
CA GLY A 24 13.37 1.08 0.66
C GLY A 24 12.78 1.39 2.04
N CYS A 25 12.14 0.39 2.66
CA CYS A 25 11.56 0.55 3.98
C CYS A 25 12.60 0.31 5.07
N ASP A 26 12.61 1.18 6.09
CA ASP A 26 13.38 0.98 7.31
C ASP A 26 12.67 -0.01 8.23
N VAL A 27 13.46 -0.89 8.86
CA VAL A 27 12.92 -1.78 9.90
C VAL A 27 12.74 -0.97 11.18
N ILE A 28 11.57 -1.11 11.79
CA ILE A 28 11.24 -0.40 13.03
C ILE A 28 12.13 -0.94 14.16
N GLY A 29 13.10 -0.15 14.58
CA GLY A 29 13.97 -0.44 15.71
C GLY A 29 14.04 0.70 16.73
N ASP A 30 13.52 1.89 16.37
CA ASP A 30 13.56 3.11 17.17
C ASP A 30 12.21 3.83 17.12
N LEU A 31 11.41 3.70 18.18
CA LEU A 31 10.10 4.36 18.29
C LEU A 31 10.23 5.89 18.27
N ALA A 32 11.32 6.44 18.83
CA ALA A 32 11.56 7.87 18.78
C ALA A 32 11.82 8.38 17.34
N LEU A 33 12.30 7.52 16.45
CA LEU A 33 12.45 7.87 15.03
C LEU A 33 11.08 7.95 14.35
N LEU A 34 10.12 7.08 14.71
CA LEU A 34 8.76 7.13 14.21
C LEU A 34 8.09 8.47 14.58
N ASP A 35 8.21 8.87 15.84
CA ASP A 35 7.69 10.15 16.32
C ASP A 35 8.27 11.35 15.58
N ARG A 36 9.60 11.39 15.45
CA ARG A 36 10.27 12.44 14.68
C ARG A 36 9.85 12.46 13.21
N TYR A 37 9.61 11.27 12.64
CA TYR A 37 9.13 11.17 11.26
C TYR A 37 7.72 11.72 11.09
N ALA A 38 6.80 11.40 11.99
CA ALA A 38 5.44 11.93 11.96
C ALA A 38 5.43 13.47 12.05
N ASP A 39 6.26 14.04 12.94
CA ASP A 39 6.41 15.48 13.08
C ASP A 39 7.05 16.11 11.81
N ALA A 40 8.02 15.42 11.20
CA ALA A 40 8.65 15.86 9.96
C ALA A 40 7.66 15.85 8.78
N LEU A 41 6.86 14.79 8.66
CA LEU A 41 5.83 14.65 7.65
C LEU A 41 4.77 15.76 7.78
N THR A 42 4.32 16.01 9.01
CA THR A 42 3.36 17.08 9.31
C THR A 42 3.90 18.47 8.89
N ARG A 43 5.17 18.75 9.18
CA ARG A 43 5.80 20.02 8.77
C ARG A 43 5.88 20.17 7.26
N GLU A 44 6.26 19.10 6.53
CA GLU A 44 6.34 19.12 5.07
C GLU A 44 4.96 19.37 4.45
N VAL A 45 3.96 18.59 4.86
CA VAL A 45 2.58 18.72 4.36
C VAL A 45 2.04 20.14 4.58
N ARG A 46 2.20 20.66 5.79
CA ARG A 46 1.72 22.02 6.15
C ARG A 46 2.43 23.11 5.35
N ALA A 47 3.75 22.98 5.16
CA ALA A 47 4.52 23.99 4.42
C ALA A 47 4.13 24.04 2.93
N SER A 48 3.72 22.91 2.36
CA SER A 48 3.35 22.81 0.95
C SER A 48 1.92 23.26 0.66
N ALA A 49 1.03 23.24 1.65
CA ALA A 49 -0.42 23.39 1.45
C ALA A 49 -0.83 24.69 0.74
N ARG A 50 -0.19 25.82 1.07
CA ARG A 50 -0.53 27.15 0.49
C ARG A 50 -0.24 27.27 -1.01
N GLN A 51 0.46 26.32 -1.60
CA GLN A 51 0.81 26.34 -3.02
C GLN A 51 -0.26 25.69 -3.89
N PHE A 52 -1.32 25.12 -3.30
CA PHE A 52 -2.33 24.29 -3.97
C PHE A 52 -3.77 24.72 -3.65
N ASP A 53 -3.99 26.02 -3.41
CA ASP A 53 -5.31 26.58 -3.10
C ASP A 53 -6.30 26.48 -4.29
N ASP A 54 -5.78 26.35 -5.52
CA ASP A 54 -6.53 26.16 -6.76
C ASP A 54 -6.82 24.67 -7.09
N CYS A 55 -6.34 23.77 -6.26
CA CYS A 55 -6.52 22.33 -6.41
C CYS A 55 -7.59 21.80 -5.45
N GLN A 56 -8.19 20.65 -5.80
CA GLN A 56 -9.12 19.93 -4.93
C GLN A 56 -8.67 18.48 -4.74
N VAL A 57 -8.41 18.09 -3.50
CA VAL A 57 -7.99 16.74 -3.15
C VAL A 57 -9.14 15.76 -3.37
N GLN A 58 -8.98 14.86 -4.34
CA GLN A 58 -9.94 13.82 -4.67
C GLN A 58 -9.70 12.54 -3.88
N ALA A 59 -8.43 12.23 -3.62
CA ALA A 59 -8.08 11.07 -2.83
C ALA A 59 -6.71 11.20 -2.16
N VAL A 60 -6.54 10.49 -1.03
CA VAL A 60 -5.29 10.37 -0.28
C VAL A 60 -4.91 8.91 -0.15
N TRP A 61 -3.66 8.58 -0.45
CA TRP A 61 -3.08 7.26 -0.24
C TRP A 61 -2.01 7.32 0.85
N ILE A 62 -2.12 6.45 1.86
CA ILE A 62 -1.17 6.37 2.97
C ILE A 62 -0.54 4.97 2.94
N GLY A 63 0.74 4.92 2.56
CA GLY A 63 1.42 3.66 2.34
C GLY A 63 2.94 3.79 2.32
N GLY A 64 3.59 3.00 1.48
CA GLY A 64 5.05 2.92 1.37
C GLY A 64 5.59 1.66 2.03
N GLY A 65 5.62 1.62 3.34
CA GLY A 65 5.76 0.43 4.17
C GLY A 65 4.41 -0.01 4.73
N ILE A 66 4.40 -0.38 6.00
CA ILE A 66 3.18 -0.68 6.75
C ILE A 66 2.83 0.54 7.60
N ALA A 67 2.07 1.44 7.00
CA ALA A 67 1.70 2.72 7.61
C ALA A 67 0.90 2.58 8.91
N GLY A 68 0.24 1.43 9.11
CA GLY A 68 -0.50 1.14 10.33
C GLY A 68 0.30 1.24 11.63
N HIS A 69 1.65 1.13 11.58
CA HIS A 69 2.50 1.32 12.75
C HIS A 69 2.64 2.79 13.19
N LEU A 70 2.47 3.73 12.26
CA LEU A 70 2.44 5.15 12.55
C LEU A 70 1.02 5.67 12.71
N PHE A 71 0.03 4.79 12.52
CA PHE A 71 -1.36 5.16 12.61
C PHE A 71 -1.80 5.17 14.08
N ASP A 72 -1.15 6.05 14.78
CA ASP A 72 -1.51 6.50 16.12
C ASP A 72 -2.28 7.84 16.02
N GLU A 73 -2.39 8.49 17.15
CA GLU A 73 -3.03 9.78 17.27
C GLU A 73 -2.44 10.84 16.32
N LYS A 74 -1.11 10.87 16.11
CA LYS A 74 -0.42 11.89 15.28
C LYS A 74 -0.83 11.86 13.83
N LEU A 75 -0.90 10.67 13.21
CA LEU A 75 -1.32 10.58 11.81
C LEU A 75 -2.82 10.85 11.64
N GLY A 76 -3.64 10.44 12.61
CA GLY A 76 -5.06 10.81 12.66
C GLY A 76 -5.25 12.33 12.77
N GLU A 77 -4.42 13.01 13.55
CA GLU A 77 -4.40 14.48 13.65
C GLU A 77 -3.92 15.14 12.36
N LEU A 78 -2.85 14.64 11.75
CA LEU A 78 -2.37 15.14 10.45
C LEU A 78 -3.48 15.12 9.40
N LEU A 79 -4.19 14.00 9.25
CA LEU A 79 -5.27 13.87 8.26
C LEU A 79 -6.46 14.81 8.54
N ARG A 80 -6.79 15.02 9.83
CA ARG A 80 -7.80 16.00 10.22
C ARG A 80 -7.36 17.41 9.85
N ASP A 81 -6.10 17.78 10.15
CA ASP A 81 -5.57 19.10 9.94
C ASP A 81 -5.37 19.41 8.44
N MET A 82 -5.04 18.39 7.63
CA MET A 82 -4.97 18.50 6.16
C MET A 82 -6.28 19.02 5.53
N ARG A 83 -7.44 18.69 6.12
CA ARG A 83 -8.73 19.20 5.66
C ARG A 83 -8.89 20.71 5.84
N GLY A 84 -8.15 21.30 6.77
CA GLY A 84 -8.06 22.76 6.96
C GLY A 84 -6.99 23.42 6.09
N TRP A 85 -6.06 22.64 5.54
CA TRP A 85 -4.95 23.16 4.73
C TRP A 85 -5.16 23.02 3.23
N PHE A 86 -5.91 22.01 2.80
CA PHE A 86 -6.20 21.75 1.40
C PHE A 86 -7.72 21.72 1.17
N PRO A 87 -8.23 22.18 0.02
CA PRO A 87 -9.59 21.94 -0.38
C PRO A 87 -9.81 20.45 -0.67
N PHE A 88 -10.65 19.77 0.10
CA PHE A 88 -11.02 18.38 -0.15
C PHE A 88 -12.35 18.32 -0.92
N ALA A 89 -12.46 17.36 -1.84
CA ALA A 89 -13.74 17.03 -2.45
C ALA A 89 -14.68 16.41 -1.39
N GLU A 90 -15.98 16.59 -1.58
CA GLU A 90 -16.98 15.86 -0.80
C GLU A 90 -16.83 14.36 -1.07
N GLY A 91 -16.74 13.55 -0.02
CA GLY A 91 -16.55 12.11 -0.17
C GLY A 91 -15.15 11.68 -0.66
N ALA A 92 -14.14 12.55 -0.58
CA ALA A 92 -12.77 12.21 -0.95
C ALA A 92 -12.32 10.88 -0.33
N GLU A 93 -11.75 9.98 -1.15
CA GLU A 93 -11.25 8.69 -0.68
C GLU A 93 -9.97 8.88 0.16
N ILE A 94 -9.92 8.25 1.33
CA ILE A 94 -8.69 8.18 2.12
C ILE A 94 -8.37 6.72 2.37
N THR A 95 -7.32 6.23 1.70
CA THR A 95 -6.86 4.86 1.77
C THR A 95 -5.66 4.74 2.72
N LEU A 96 -5.75 3.81 3.67
CA LEU A 96 -4.65 3.42 4.55
C LEU A 96 -4.19 2.00 4.25
N LYS A 97 -2.89 1.82 3.99
CA LYS A 97 -2.29 0.48 3.89
C LYS A 97 -1.99 -0.09 5.27
N VAL A 98 -2.52 -1.28 5.54
CA VAL A 98 -2.34 -1.99 6.81
C VAL A 98 -1.87 -3.43 6.58
N HIS A 99 -1.22 -4.00 7.59
CA HIS A 99 -0.91 -5.43 7.64
C HIS A 99 -1.90 -6.13 8.58
N PRO A 100 -2.36 -7.35 8.28
CA PRO A 100 -3.18 -8.13 9.20
C PRO A 100 -2.54 -8.24 10.59
N GLY A 101 -3.35 -8.13 11.64
CA GLY A 101 -2.89 -8.14 13.03
C GLY A 101 -2.38 -6.80 13.58
N MET A 102 -2.37 -5.74 12.76
CA MET A 102 -1.90 -4.41 13.18
C MET A 102 -3.03 -3.39 13.37
N VAL A 103 -4.27 -3.82 13.20
CA VAL A 103 -5.44 -2.98 13.43
C VAL A 103 -5.94 -3.24 14.85
N SER A 104 -5.69 -2.29 15.75
CA SER A 104 -6.20 -2.29 17.13
C SER A 104 -7.41 -1.36 17.29
N THR A 105 -7.99 -1.32 18.48
CA THR A 105 -9.04 -0.36 18.82
C THR A 105 -8.56 1.08 18.82
N GLU A 106 -7.31 1.32 19.19
CA GLU A 106 -6.64 2.62 19.15
C GLU A 106 -6.45 3.06 17.69
N THR A 107 -5.95 2.15 16.83
CA THR A 107 -5.82 2.38 15.39
C THR A 107 -7.18 2.76 14.77
N LEU A 108 -8.26 2.04 15.15
CA LEU A 108 -9.62 2.38 14.68
C LEU A 108 -10.06 3.79 15.08
N THR A 109 -9.74 4.21 16.30
CA THR A 109 -10.09 5.56 16.78
C THR A 109 -9.35 6.62 15.97
N ALA A 110 -8.05 6.43 15.72
CA ALA A 110 -7.26 7.31 14.87
C ALA A 110 -7.77 7.33 13.42
N MET A 111 -8.14 6.16 12.86
CA MET A 111 -8.72 6.04 11.52
C MET A 111 -10.04 6.82 11.40
N ARG A 112 -10.94 6.72 12.38
CA ARG A 112 -12.20 7.48 12.40
C ARG A 112 -11.94 8.98 12.45
N ARG A 113 -11.02 9.43 13.30
CA ARG A 113 -10.62 10.85 13.40
C ARG A 113 -10.03 11.36 12.09
N GLY A 114 -9.17 10.57 11.44
CA GLY A 114 -8.56 10.89 10.16
C GLY A 114 -9.51 10.77 8.96
N GLY A 115 -10.72 10.19 9.15
CA GLY A 115 -11.69 10.00 8.08
C GLY A 115 -11.27 8.96 7.03
N ILE A 116 -10.61 7.87 7.46
CA ILE A 116 -10.25 6.74 6.58
C ILE A 116 -11.52 6.10 6.02
N THR A 117 -11.59 5.98 4.69
CA THR A 117 -12.72 5.41 3.97
C THR A 117 -12.42 4.02 3.40
N ARG A 118 -11.12 3.70 3.20
CA ARG A 118 -10.65 2.44 2.62
C ARG A 118 -9.42 1.92 3.36
N LEU A 119 -9.37 0.60 3.58
CA LEU A 119 -8.17 -0.11 4.01
C LEU A 119 -7.62 -0.96 2.87
N SER A 120 -6.34 -0.79 2.52
CA SER A 120 -5.59 -1.71 1.68
C SER A 120 -4.88 -2.69 2.61
N ILE A 121 -5.44 -3.90 2.72
CA ILE A 121 -4.97 -4.95 3.63
C ILE A 121 -3.94 -5.80 2.88
N ASP A 122 -2.70 -5.73 3.30
CA ASP A 122 -1.59 -6.46 2.71
C ASP A 122 -1.65 -7.94 3.14
N TYR A 123 -2.50 -8.73 2.50
CA TYR A 123 -2.79 -10.11 2.87
C TYR A 123 -1.82 -11.11 2.24
N ALA A 124 -1.48 -10.93 0.98
CA ALA A 124 -0.65 -11.75 0.13
C ALA A 124 -1.29 -13.09 -0.26
N THR A 125 -1.42 -14.04 0.64
CA THR A 125 -2.04 -15.35 0.43
C THR A 125 -2.58 -15.93 1.74
N ALA A 126 -3.58 -16.78 1.65
CA ALA A 126 -4.09 -17.56 2.77
C ALA A 126 -3.19 -18.77 3.12
N ASN A 127 -2.29 -19.15 2.21
CA ASN A 127 -1.46 -20.33 2.35
C ASN A 127 -0.09 -19.99 2.96
N ALA A 128 0.13 -20.42 4.21
CA ALA A 128 1.38 -20.16 4.91
C ALA A 128 2.62 -20.74 4.19
N PHE A 129 2.48 -21.86 3.46
CA PHE A 129 3.59 -22.44 2.70
C PHE A 129 4.02 -21.56 1.51
N GLU A 130 3.11 -20.77 0.95
CA GLU A 130 3.42 -19.82 -0.12
C GLU A 130 4.12 -18.55 0.42
N CYS A 131 3.90 -18.21 1.70
CA CYS A 131 4.55 -17.07 2.36
C CYS A 131 5.98 -17.37 2.84
N GLU A 132 6.28 -18.62 3.20
CA GLU A 132 7.57 -19.03 3.79
C GLU A 132 8.77 -18.62 2.91
N PRO A 133 8.78 -18.92 1.59
CA PRO A 133 9.91 -18.56 0.72
C PRO A 133 10.12 -17.05 0.56
N LEU A 134 9.14 -16.25 0.91
CA LEU A 134 9.16 -14.79 0.80
C LEU A 134 9.69 -14.10 2.07
N GLY A 135 10.11 -14.87 3.07
CA GLY A 135 10.49 -14.33 4.38
C GLY A 135 9.34 -13.61 5.09
N ARG A 136 8.09 -13.86 4.63
CA ARG A 136 6.88 -13.24 5.16
C ARG A 136 6.22 -14.21 6.14
N PHE A 137 5.98 -13.71 7.34
CA PHE A 137 5.24 -14.45 8.36
C PHE A 137 3.95 -13.70 8.70
N LEU A 138 2.83 -14.39 8.54
CA LEU A 138 1.53 -13.93 8.96
C LEU A 138 0.95 -14.99 9.92
N PRO A 139 0.77 -14.66 11.22
CA PRO A 139 0.08 -15.57 12.12
C PRO A 139 -1.30 -15.94 11.59
N PRO A 140 -1.73 -17.21 11.61
CA PRO A 140 -3.03 -17.61 11.08
C PRO A 140 -4.20 -16.79 11.63
N SER A 141 -4.17 -16.44 12.93
CA SER A 141 -5.20 -15.63 13.61
C SER A 141 -5.13 -14.13 13.33
N ALA A 142 -4.07 -13.63 12.68
CA ALA A 142 -3.88 -12.18 12.50
C ALA A 142 -5.02 -11.54 11.70
N MET A 143 -5.51 -12.24 10.67
CA MET A 143 -6.63 -11.74 9.87
C MET A 143 -7.95 -11.85 10.62
N ASP A 144 -8.16 -12.91 11.40
CA ASP A 144 -9.37 -13.06 12.22
C ASP A 144 -9.48 -11.94 13.25
N VAL A 145 -8.37 -11.60 13.92
CA VAL A 145 -8.31 -10.47 14.86
C VAL A 145 -8.65 -9.16 14.12
N THR A 146 -8.02 -8.92 12.97
CA THR A 146 -8.31 -7.73 12.15
C THR A 146 -9.78 -7.68 11.74
N HIS A 147 -10.34 -8.81 11.31
CA HIS A 147 -11.75 -8.91 10.92
C HIS A 147 -12.69 -8.58 12.08
N MET A 148 -12.43 -9.14 13.28
CA MET A 148 -13.21 -8.86 14.48
C MET A 148 -13.17 -7.37 14.86
N VAL A 149 -11.99 -6.76 14.85
CA VAL A 149 -11.81 -5.34 15.14
C VAL A 149 -12.56 -4.46 14.13
N LEU A 150 -12.61 -4.86 12.87
CA LEU A 150 -13.30 -4.12 11.80
C LEU A 150 -14.80 -4.44 11.66
N ALA A 151 -15.35 -5.37 12.44
CA ALA A 151 -16.71 -5.92 12.22
C ALA A 151 -17.80 -4.83 12.08
N ASN A 152 -17.72 -3.76 12.89
CA ASN A 152 -18.69 -2.66 12.90
C ASN A 152 -18.12 -1.35 12.34
N THR A 153 -17.09 -1.44 11.48
CA THR A 153 -16.47 -0.25 10.89
C THR A 153 -16.87 -0.14 9.43
N PRO A 154 -17.57 0.94 9.04
CA PRO A 154 -18.01 1.15 7.65
C PRO A 154 -16.84 1.65 6.79
N VAL A 155 -15.86 0.79 6.57
CA VAL A 155 -14.68 1.07 5.74
C VAL A 155 -14.61 0.04 4.62
N CYS A 156 -14.27 0.48 3.41
CA CYS A 156 -14.00 -0.44 2.31
C CYS A 156 -12.79 -1.31 2.64
N ARG A 157 -12.93 -2.63 2.50
CA ARG A 157 -11.84 -3.58 2.67
C ARG A 157 -11.32 -3.99 1.30
N SER A 158 -10.13 -3.48 0.98
CA SER A 158 -9.35 -3.83 -0.20
C SER A 158 -8.26 -4.81 0.21
N PHE A 159 -8.08 -5.90 -0.53
CA PHE A 159 -7.06 -6.90 -0.24
C PHE A 159 -5.99 -6.91 -1.31
N ASP A 160 -4.72 -6.79 -0.90
CA ASP A 160 -3.56 -6.98 -1.76
C ASP A 160 -3.19 -8.47 -1.73
N VAL A 161 -3.40 -9.17 -2.84
CA VAL A 161 -3.18 -10.62 -2.99
C VAL A 161 -2.04 -10.85 -3.98
N LEU A 162 -1.03 -11.60 -3.57
CA LEU A 162 0.07 -11.98 -4.46
C LEU A 162 -0.30 -13.18 -5.32
N THR A 163 0.05 -13.11 -6.59
CA THR A 163 -0.10 -14.22 -7.53
C THR A 163 1.25 -14.71 -8.02
N CYS A 164 1.28 -15.91 -8.59
CA CYS A 164 2.47 -16.56 -9.12
C CYS A 164 3.56 -16.79 -8.04
N LEU A 165 3.12 -17.10 -6.83
CA LEU A 165 4.01 -17.45 -5.71
C LEU A 165 4.65 -18.82 -5.92
N PRO A 166 5.80 -19.11 -5.29
CA PRO A 166 6.34 -20.48 -5.25
C PRO A 166 5.30 -21.47 -4.74
N ALA A 167 5.13 -22.56 -5.46
CA ALA A 167 4.15 -23.65 -5.21
C ALA A 167 2.66 -23.22 -5.30
N GLN A 168 2.34 -22.01 -5.69
CA GLN A 168 0.95 -21.58 -5.89
C GLN A 168 0.31 -22.32 -7.06
N THR A 169 -0.95 -22.67 -6.91
CA THR A 169 -1.77 -23.37 -7.88
C THR A 169 -3.08 -22.64 -8.14
N PRO A 170 -3.84 -22.95 -9.22
CA PRO A 170 -5.19 -22.44 -9.42
C PRO A 170 -6.13 -22.68 -8.21
N GLY A 171 -5.98 -23.80 -7.51
CA GLY A 171 -6.79 -24.09 -6.32
C GLY A 171 -6.43 -23.22 -5.12
N THR A 172 -5.13 -22.99 -4.86
CA THR A 172 -4.71 -22.21 -3.69
C THR A 172 -4.95 -20.71 -3.84
N ILE A 173 -4.90 -20.16 -5.07
CA ILE A 173 -5.31 -18.76 -5.29
C ILE A 173 -6.82 -18.59 -5.07
N VAL A 174 -7.65 -19.52 -5.53
CA VAL A 174 -9.10 -19.48 -5.29
C VAL A 174 -9.41 -19.56 -3.79
N GLN A 175 -8.77 -20.46 -3.04
CA GLN A 175 -8.90 -20.50 -1.58
C GLN A 175 -8.55 -19.17 -0.90
N THR A 176 -7.52 -18.49 -1.39
CA THR A 176 -7.14 -17.16 -0.88
C THR A 176 -8.24 -16.14 -1.15
N LEU A 177 -8.82 -16.15 -2.35
CA LEU A 177 -9.91 -15.24 -2.72
C LEU A 177 -11.19 -15.51 -1.91
N GLU A 178 -11.53 -16.78 -1.70
CA GLU A 178 -12.65 -17.18 -0.83
C GLU A 178 -12.50 -16.64 0.58
N GLN A 179 -11.30 -16.74 1.15
CA GLN A 179 -11.05 -16.19 2.48
C GLN A 179 -11.15 -14.66 2.50
N THR A 180 -10.62 -13.95 1.49
CA THR A 180 -10.77 -12.49 1.44
C THR A 180 -12.22 -12.07 1.36
N LEU A 181 -13.06 -12.80 0.61
CA LEU A 181 -14.50 -12.55 0.55
C LEU A 181 -15.16 -12.79 1.91
N GLY A 182 -14.79 -13.86 2.61
CA GLY A 182 -15.24 -14.14 3.99
C GLY A 182 -14.88 -13.03 4.97
N TYR A 183 -13.75 -12.34 4.76
CA TYR A 183 -13.35 -11.16 5.53
C TYR A 183 -13.98 -9.85 5.04
N GLY A 184 -14.90 -9.92 4.08
CA GLY A 184 -15.66 -8.78 3.59
C GLY A 184 -14.96 -7.94 2.54
N ALA A 185 -14.14 -8.56 1.69
CA ALA A 185 -13.52 -7.88 0.55
C ALA A 185 -14.59 -7.25 -0.37
N ARG A 186 -14.35 -6.01 -0.77
CA ARG A 186 -15.10 -5.29 -1.81
C ARG A 186 -14.22 -4.89 -2.98
N HIS A 187 -12.91 -4.96 -2.76
CA HIS A 187 -11.88 -4.65 -3.74
C HIS A 187 -10.70 -5.62 -3.55
N ILE A 188 -10.14 -6.11 -4.64
CA ILE A 188 -9.00 -7.04 -4.65
C ILE A 188 -7.98 -6.54 -5.67
N HIS A 189 -6.73 -6.43 -5.23
CA HIS A 189 -5.58 -6.18 -6.08
C HIS A 189 -4.78 -7.48 -6.24
N LEU A 190 -4.79 -8.05 -7.44
CA LEU A 190 -3.94 -9.19 -7.81
C LEU A 190 -2.58 -8.68 -8.25
N MET A 191 -1.54 -8.98 -7.48
CA MET A 191 -0.17 -8.55 -7.74
C MET A 191 0.71 -9.75 -8.10
N PRO A 192 1.16 -9.92 -9.35
CA PRO A 192 2.14 -10.94 -9.69
C PRO A 192 3.45 -10.74 -8.93
N LEU A 193 3.98 -11.81 -8.32
CA LEU A 193 5.28 -11.75 -7.67
C LEU A 193 6.37 -11.36 -8.69
N ARG A 194 7.09 -10.30 -8.36
CA ARG A 194 8.21 -9.82 -9.17
C ARG A 194 9.53 -10.24 -8.53
N ILE A 195 10.43 -10.80 -9.33
CA ILE A 195 11.79 -11.08 -8.93
C ILE A 195 12.62 -9.84 -9.23
N VAL A 196 13.04 -9.16 -8.17
CA VAL A 196 13.80 -7.91 -8.31
C VAL A 196 15.24 -8.16 -7.88
N PRO A 197 16.23 -7.91 -8.77
CA PRO A 197 17.66 -7.97 -8.41
C PRO A 197 17.97 -7.06 -7.22
N GLY A 198 18.87 -7.50 -6.33
CA GLY A 198 19.22 -6.78 -5.12
C GLY A 198 18.26 -7.00 -3.94
N THR A 199 17.18 -7.75 -4.13
CA THR A 199 16.37 -8.24 -3.01
C THR A 199 16.91 -9.60 -2.54
N THR A 200 16.72 -9.93 -1.25
CA THR A 200 17.14 -11.23 -0.69
C THR A 200 16.55 -12.40 -1.48
N PHE A 201 15.28 -12.30 -1.85
CA PHE A 201 14.60 -13.30 -2.66
C PHE A 201 15.18 -13.38 -4.08
N GLY A 202 15.40 -12.24 -4.74
CA GLY A 202 15.96 -12.19 -6.10
C GLY A 202 17.37 -12.76 -6.18
N GLU A 203 18.23 -12.45 -5.22
CA GLU A 203 19.60 -12.97 -5.16
C GLU A 203 19.65 -14.45 -4.77
N GLY A 204 18.84 -14.86 -3.78
CA GLY A 204 18.69 -16.25 -3.37
C GLY A 204 18.17 -17.11 -4.52
N TRP A 205 17.14 -16.62 -5.21
CA TRP A 205 16.57 -17.26 -6.38
C TRP A 205 17.59 -17.48 -7.50
N ALA A 206 18.37 -16.47 -7.83
CA ALA A 206 19.42 -16.58 -8.86
C ALA A 206 20.49 -17.63 -8.52
N LYS A 207 20.82 -17.81 -7.24
CA LYS A 207 21.78 -18.80 -6.75
C LYS A 207 21.20 -20.21 -6.64
N GLU A 208 19.94 -20.34 -6.22
CA GLU A 208 19.29 -21.63 -5.95
C GLU A 208 18.67 -22.28 -7.20
N ASN A 209 18.19 -21.51 -8.18
CA ASN A 209 17.69 -22.05 -9.44
C ASN A 209 18.73 -22.85 -10.22
N ALA A 210 20.01 -22.65 -9.93
CA ALA A 210 21.08 -23.50 -10.45
C ALA A 210 21.20 -24.86 -9.75
N ARG A 211 20.51 -25.09 -8.61
CA ARG A 211 20.76 -26.24 -7.72
C ARG A 211 19.54 -26.89 -7.06
N SER A 212 18.34 -26.27 -7.05
CA SER A 212 17.21 -26.78 -6.26
C SER A 212 16.17 -27.51 -7.07
N THR A 213 15.90 -28.77 -6.67
CA THR A 213 14.81 -29.62 -7.14
C THR A 213 13.56 -29.53 -6.24
N SER A 214 13.56 -28.66 -5.21
CA SER A 214 12.45 -28.54 -4.29
C SER A 214 11.26 -27.82 -4.92
N LEU A 215 10.13 -28.51 -5.05
CA LEU A 215 8.86 -27.97 -5.54
C LEU A 215 8.39 -26.73 -4.73
N ARG A 216 8.77 -26.65 -3.45
CA ARG A 216 8.40 -25.53 -2.57
C ARG A 216 9.01 -24.18 -2.96
N ARG A 217 10.08 -24.20 -3.77
CA ARG A 217 10.78 -22.98 -4.20
C ARG A 217 10.69 -22.74 -5.70
N ARG A 218 10.01 -23.63 -6.43
CA ARG A 218 9.82 -23.46 -7.87
C ARG A 218 8.73 -22.43 -8.15
N LEU A 219 9.07 -21.39 -8.90
CA LEU A 219 8.07 -20.47 -9.44
C LEU A 219 7.25 -21.16 -10.53
N PRO A 220 5.97 -20.80 -10.66
CA PRO A 220 5.14 -21.25 -11.77
C PRO A 220 5.78 -20.89 -13.12
N ASP A 221 5.76 -21.82 -14.08
CA ASP A 221 6.08 -21.55 -15.48
C ASP A 221 4.97 -20.69 -16.13
N GLU A 222 5.16 -20.32 -17.40
CA GLU A 222 4.21 -19.42 -18.08
C GLU A 222 2.79 -20.01 -18.13
N ARG A 223 2.67 -21.30 -18.47
CA ARG A 223 1.38 -21.99 -18.52
C ARG A 223 0.68 -22.07 -17.15
N GLU A 224 1.46 -22.33 -16.11
CA GLU A 224 0.97 -22.37 -14.74
C GLU A 224 0.52 -20.95 -14.28
N ARG A 225 1.27 -19.90 -14.64
CA ARG A 225 0.91 -18.51 -14.37
C ARG A 225 -0.40 -18.11 -15.04
N GLU A 226 -0.54 -18.46 -16.34
CA GLU A 226 -1.79 -18.25 -17.06
C GLU A 226 -2.97 -18.97 -16.39
N ALA A 227 -2.77 -20.24 -15.97
CA ALA A 227 -3.80 -21.01 -15.29
C ALA A 227 -4.20 -20.40 -13.94
N ILE A 228 -3.23 -19.90 -13.15
CA ILE A 228 -3.48 -19.19 -11.88
C ILE A 228 -4.29 -17.91 -12.12
N HIS A 229 -3.89 -17.09 -13.10
CA HIS A 229 -4.60 -15.85 -13.41
C HIS A 229 -6.00 -16.11 -13.98
N ALA A 230 -6.14 -17.13 -14.85
CA ALA A 230 -7.44 -17.51 -15.41
C ALA A 230 -8.41 -17.98 -14.31
N ALA A 231 -7.95 -18.81 -13.37
CA ALA A 231 -8.76 -19.26 -12.24
C ALA A 231 -9.16 -18.12 -11.32
N ALA A 232 -8.22 -17.23 -10.98
CA ALA A 232 -8.51 -16.05 -10.16
C ALA A 232 -9.54 -15.13 -10.83
N GLY A 233 -9.34 -14.81 -12.11
CA GLY A 233 -10.25 -13.94 -12.87
C GLY A 233 -11.64 -14.56 -13.08
N ALA A 234 -11.74 -15.88 -13.30
CA ALA A 234 -13.02 -16.57 -13.39
C ALA A 234 -13.77 -16.51 -12.07
N TRP A 235 -13.11 -16.87 -10.97
CA TRP A 235 -13.71 -16.83 -9.64
C TRP A 235 -14.17 -15.43 -9.26
N LEU A 236 -13.37 -14.40 -9.53
CA LEU A 236 -13.73 -12.99 -9.22
C LEU A 236 -14.99 -12.55 -9.97
N ARG A 237 -15.11 -12.90 -11.27
CA ARG A 237 -16.32 -12.58 -12.04
C ARG A 237 -17.57 -13.28 -11.52
N GLU A 238 -17.44 -14.53 -11.08
CA GLU A 238 -18.54 -15.29 -10.47
C GLU A 238 -19.04 -14.71 -9.14
N HIS A 239 -18.21 -13.86 -8.50
CA HIS A 239 -18.52 -13.18 -7.21
C HIS A 239 -18.72 -11.68 -7.35
N ASP A 240 -19.16 -11.21 -8.53
CA ASP A 240 -19.51 -9.82 -8.84
C ASP A 240 -18.33 -8.84 -8.79
N PHE A 241 -17.08 -9.32 -8.93
CA PHE A 241 -15.93 -8.45 -9.11
C PHE A 241 -15.63 -8.24 -10.60
N SER A 242 -15.49 -6.97 -11.00
CA SER A 242 -15.06 -6.58 -12.34
C SER A 242 -13.66 -5.98 -12.31
N GLU A 243 -12.84 -6.33 -13.29
CA GLU A 243 -11.55 -5.70 -13.48
C GLU A 243 -11.75 -4.31 -14.09
N TYR A 244 -11.35 -3.25 -13.38
CA TYR A 244 -11.47 -1.87 -13.84
C TYR A 244 -10.12 -1.25 -14.21
N LEU A 245 -9.01 -1.81 -13.71
CA LEU A 245 -7.63 -1.55 -14.09
C LEU A 245 -6.85 -2.86 -14.06
N PRO A 246 -5.71 -3.00 -14.75
CA PRO A 246 -4.93 -4.24 -14.75
C PRO A 246 -4.64 -4.75 -13.32
N GLY A 247 -5.15 -5.93 -12.99
CA GLY A 247 -5.03 -6.55 -11.67
C GLY A 247 -5.89 -5.93 -10.56
N GLN A 248 -6.68 -4.88 -10.85
CA GLN A 248 -7.56 -4.24 -9.87
C GLN A 248 -9.01 -4.66 -10.11
N TYR A 249 -9.57 -5.37 -9.17
CA TYR A 249 -10.92 -5.91 -9.23
C TYR A 249 -11.78 -5.29 -8.12
N ALA A 250 -12.99 -4.89 -8.44
CA ALA A 250 -13.92 -4.34 -7.47
C ALA A 250 -15.36 -4.82 -7.73
N GLN A 251 -16.15 -4.92 -6.67
CA GLN A 251 -17.60 -4.97 -6.80
C GLN A 251 -18.12 -3.58 -7.22
N PRO A 252 -19.26 -3.48 -7.93
CA PRO A 252 -19.78 -2.20 -8.43
C PRO A 252 -19.87 -1.12 -7.35
N GLY A 253 -19.25 0.04 -7.63
CA GLY A 253 -19.22 1.18 -6.71
C GLY A 253 -18.13 1.12 -5.63
N TRP A 254 -17.24 0.12 -5.69
CA TRP A 254 -16.12 -0.02 -4.75
C TRP A 254 -14.75 0.14 -5.41
N GLU A 255 -14.71 0.62 -6.65
CA GLU A 255 -13.48 0.99 -7.35
C GLU A 255 -12.71 2.04 -6.54
N SER A 256 -11.37 2.01 -6.59
CA SER A 256 -10.57 3.04 -5.93
C SER A 256 -10.50 4.31 -6.75
N THR A 257 -10.95 5.41 -6.18
CA THR A 257 -10.82 6.75 -6.77
C THR A 257 -9.36 7.12 -6.96
N TYR A 258 -8.51 6.80 -5.96
CA TYR A 258 -7.08 7.08 -6.05
C TYR A 258 -6.43 6.38 -7.24
N LEU A 259 -6.61 5.05 -7.35
CA LEU A 259 -5.97 4.25 -8.40
C LEU A 259 -6.48 4.62 -9.80
N ARG A 260 -7.78 4.90 -9.93
CA ARG A 260 -8.37 5.33 -11.20
C ARG A 260 -7.79 6.65 -11.67
N LEU A 261 -7.82 7.68 -10.82
CA LEU A 261 -7.29 8.99 -11.17
C LEU A 261 -5.76 8.98 -11.37
N GLU A 262 -5.02 8.15 -10.61
CA GLU A 262 -3.58 7.94 -10.83
C GLU A 262 -3.31 7.36 -12.24
N SER A 263 -4.10 6.37 -12.67
CA SER A 263 -3.98 5.76 -14.00
C SER A 263 -4.35 6.71 -15.14
N GLU A 264 -5.21 7.67 -14.88
CA GLU A 264 -5.61 8.76 -15.81
C GLU A 264 -4.57 9.90 -15.86
N GLY A 265 -3.49 9.81 -15.08
CA GLY A 265 -2.42 10.80 -15.05
C GLY A 265 -2.74 12.05 -14.22
N CYS A 266 -3.68 11.97 -13.28
CA CYS A 266 -4.00 13.06 -12.37
C CYS A 266 -2.74 13.54 -11.62
N ALA A 267 -2.64 14.85 -11.41
CA ALA A 267 -1.58 15.45 -10.61
C ALA A 267 -1.50 14.81 -9.22
N GLN A 268 -0.29 14.46 -8.79
CA GLN A 268 -0.04 13.79 -7.52
C GLN A 268 1.04 14.48 -6.72
N LEU A 269 0.66 14.96 -5.54
CA LEU A 269 1.59 15.52 -4.57
C LEU A 269 1.92 14.44 -3.51
N SER A 270 3.20 14.14 -3.35
CA SER A 270 3.64 13.06 -2.49
C SER A 270 4.60 13.56 -1.42
N PHE A 271 4.36 13.19 -0.17
CA PHE A 271 5.10 13.60 1.01
C PHE A 271 5.78 12.42 1.69
N GLY A 272 6.87 12.70 2.38
CA GLY A 272 7.62 11.70 3.13
C GLY A 272 8.94 11.29 2.45
N ALA A 273 9.77 10.55 3.18
CA ALA A 273 11.07 10.09 2.68
C ALA A 273 10.89 9.18 1.46
N GLY A 274 11.60 9.49 0.36
CA GLY A 274 11.54 8.77 -0.89
C GLY A 274 10.24 8.93 -1.69
N ALA A 275 9.30 9.76 -1.24
CA ALA A 275 8.06 10.06 -1.96
C ALA A 275 8.36 10.64 -3.36
N VAL A 276 7.47 10.36 -4.32
CA VAL A 276 7.58 10.85 -5.70
C VAL A 276 6.32 11.58 -6.07
N SER A 277 6.43 12.90 -6.30
CA SER A 277 5.34 13.72 -6.81
C SER A 277 5.37 13.75 -8.34
N ARG A 278 4.17 13.87 -8.95
CA ARG A 278 3.94 14.02 -10.39
C ARG A 278 3.12 15.27 -10.60
N MET A 279 3.77 16.37 -10.97
CA MET A 279 3.14 17.67 -11.15
C MET A 279 3.67 18.32 -12.42
N ASP A 280 2.80 18.94 -13.21
CA ASP A 280 3.16 19.77 -14.37
C ASP A 280 4.14 19.11 -15.37
N GLY A 281 3.96 17.80 -15.61
CA GLY A 281 4.85 17.03 -16.48
C GLY A 281 6.21 16.69 -15.86
N LEU A 282 6.40 16.92 -14.57
CA LEU A 282 7.63 16.66 -13.85
C LEU A 282 7.44 15.58 -12.78
N LEU A 283 8.49 14.78 -12.59
CA LEU A 283 8.65 13.89 -11.44
C LEU A 283 9.65 14.52 -10.48
N SER A 284 9.24 14.72 -9.24
CA SER A 284 10.13 15.13 -8.16
C SER A 284 10.20 14.06 -7.07
N ARG A 285 11.38 13.81 -6.55
CA ARG A 285 11.61 12.77 -5.52
C ARG A 285 12.24 13.36 -4.27
N ASN A 286 11.69 13.06 -3.14
CA ASN A 286 12.25 13.40 -1.84
C ASN A 286 13.47 12.53 -1.49
N ILE A 287 14.27 13.03 -0.55
CA ILE A 287 15.38 12.29 0.09
C ILE A 287 14.87 10.93 0.58
N ARG A 288 15.60 9.86 0.27
CA ARG A 288 15.21 8.49 0.64
C ARG A 288 15.53 8.15 2.09
N SER A 289 16.63 8.69 2.63
CA SER A 289 17.03 8.46 4.01
C SER A 289 16.01 9.06 4.98
N VAL A 290 15.41 8.22 5.81
CA VAL A 290 14.44 8.65 6.85
C VAL A 290 15.11 9.63 7.83
N ARG A 291 16.35 9.38 8.23
CA ARG A 291 17.08 10.23 9.17
C ARG A 291 17.32 11.62 8.59
N ASP A 292 17.81 11.69 7.35
CA ASP A 292 18.06 12.96 6.66
C ASP A 292 16.74 13.71 6.41
N TYR A 293 15.68 12.99 6.02
CA TYR A 293 14.35 13.55 5.89
C TYR A 293 13.88 14.23 7.18
N CYS A 294 14.03 13.58 8.33
CA CYS A 294 13.68 14.18 9.63
C CYS A 294 14.51 15.44 9.95
N CYS A 295 15.78 15.48 9.51
CA CYS A 295 16.65 16.63 9.71
C CYS A 295 16.29 17.83 8.81
N PHE A 296 15.89 17.58 7.57
CA PHE A 296 15.68 18.63 6.55
C PHE A 296 14.21 19.05 6.37
N SER A 297 13.24 18.37 6.97
CA SER A 297 11.83 18.71 6.80
C SER A 297 11.44 20.16 7.19
N PRO A 298 12.19 20.92 8.03
CA PRO A 298 11.93 22.33 8.23
C PRO A 298 12.23 23.22 7.01
N ALA A 299 12.95 22.67 6.02
CA ALA A 299 13.34 23.38 4.80
C ALA A 299 12.91 22.52 3.59
N PRO A 300 11.62 22.58 3.16
CA PRO A 300 11.06 21.70 2.13
C PRO A 300 11.86 21.71 0.82
N GLU A 301 12.45 22.83 0.44
CA GLU A 301 13.31 22.97 -0.75
C GLU A 301 14.54 22.06 -0.72
N LYS A 302 14.98 21.62 0.47
CA LYS A 302 16.09 20.67 0.66
C LYS A 302 15.65 19.22 0.63
N LEU A 303 14.36 18.94 0.70
CA LEU A 303 13.84 17.58 0.68
C LEU A 303 13.86 16.98 -0.72
N THR A 304 13.72 17.80 -1.76
CA THR A 304 13.73 17.32 -3.14
C THR A 304 15.15 16.92 -3.57
N GLN A 305 15.34 15.64 -3.83
CA GLN A 305 16.63 15.07 -4.24
C GLN A 305 16.83 15.06 -5.75
N SER A 306 15.76 14.90 -6.53
CA SER A 306 15.83 14.86 -7.99
C SER A 306 14.52 15.32 -8.61
N VAL A 307 14.61 16.02 -9.76
CA VAL A 307 13.49 16.39 -10.62
C VAL A 307 13.83 15.96 -12.03
N CYS A 308 12.92 15.30 -12.72
CA CYS A 308 13.08 14.92 -14.13
C CYS A 308 11.73 15.02 -14.86
N PRO A 309 11.72 15.19 -16.20
CA PRO A 309 10.50 15.11 -17.00
C PRO A 309 9.83 13.75 -16.81
N MET A 310 8.51 13.72 -16.95
CA MET A 310 7.76 12.46 -17.02
C MET A 310 8.08 11.76 -18.36
N PRO A 311 8.20 10.45 -18.37
CA PRO A 311 8.45 9.65 -19.56
C PRO A 311 7.30 9.71 -20.56
#